data_a252183aaa58d04f39137201d2076e1f
#
_entry.id   a252183aaa58d04f39137201d2076e1f
#
_cell.length_a   1.000
_cell.length_b   1.000
_cell.length_c   1.000
_cell.angle_alpha   90.00
_cell.angle_beta   90.00
_cell.angle_gamma   90.00
#
_symmetry.space_group_name_H-M   'P 1'
#
loop_
_entity.id
_entity.type
_entity.pdbx_description
1 polymer ?
#
loop_
_entity_poly.entity_id
_entity_poly.type
_entity_poly.pdbx_seq_one_letter_code
_entity_poly.pdbx_strand_id
1 'polypeptide(L)'
;MHKFYVNPNQLKAELLEIEKSIPPNVPVMIHSDIMKAGFPCIEVDANIAGLAYENLFLDVFTERSIVLPTFNYDYCQSRVFNVKKDLGQVGFLSRYMVKKHSELRSKTPVFNFVILNNHDFILEPSQDAFGKGSIYEQFFSKKGVIILLGVGILQCTPLMYVEAQSNVLYRYSKKFPGMIIENDKEIYVEFSMPVRPLNPDVVEYSNILEIDLLNANIMKKFPTGFTETIICQSDEFFDFFSQKLTEDPFYPLTDNAKAAANQFCQKNGRFSLELCE
;
A
#
# COMPACT_ATOMS: atom_id res chain seq x y z
N MET A 1 19.65 1.13 -27.00
CA MET A 1 19.07 0.65 -25.73
C MET A 1 18.80 1.89 -24.87
N HIS A 2 17.57 2.08 -24.38
CA HIS A 2 17.29 3.28 -23.61
C HIS A 2 17.85 3.18 -22.17
N LYS A 3 18.03 4.32 -21.50
CA LYS A 3 18.68 4.46 -20.19
C LYS A 3 18.08 3.59 -19.07
N PHE A 4 16.83 3.22 -19.18
CA PHE A 4 16.08 2.49 -18.16
C PHE A 4 15.83 1.01 -18.52
N TYR A 5 16.43 0.49 -19.58
CA TYR A 5 16.26 -0.91 -19.95
C TYR A 5 17.01 -1.83 -18.99
N VAL A 6 16.33 -2.81 -18.46
CA VAL A 6 16.89 -3.92 -17.68
C VAL A 6 16.65 -5.23 -18.43
N ASN A 7 17.62 -6.15 -18.38
CA ASN A 7 17.44 -7.47 -18.99
C ASN A 7 16.30 -8.22 -18.29
N PRO A 8 15.22 -8.63 -19.00
CA PRO A 8 14.09 -9.30 -18.39
C PRO A 8 14.45 -10.63 -17.71
N ASN A 9 15.39 -11.40 -18.23
CA ASN A 9 15.83 -12.65 -17.61
C ASN A 9 16.61 -12.39 -16.32
N GLN A 10 17.41 -11.34 -16.27
CA GLN A 10 18.09 -10.92 -15.04
C GLN A 10 17.07 -10.49 -14.00
N LEU A 11 16.13 -9.60 -14.36
CA LEU A 11 15.10 -9.11 -13.44
C LEU A 11 14.23 -10.27 -12.92
N LYS A 12 13.90 -11.23 -13.79
CA LYS A 12 13.16 -12.45 -13.39
C LYS A 12 13.96 -13.28 -12.40
N ALA A 13 15.25 -13.49 -12.64
CA ALA A 13 16.12 -14.24 -11.74
C ALA A 13 16.24 -13.57 -10.35
N GLU A 14 16.38 -12.25 -10.31
CA GLU A 14 16.42 -11.46 -9.07
C GLU A 14 15.10 -11.56 -8.28
N LEU A 15 13.95 -11.48 -8.94
CA LEU A 15 12.65 -11.66 -8.29
C LEU A 15 12.40 -13.11 -7.84
N LEU A 16 12.93 -14.11 -8.55
CA LEU A 16 12.88 -15.50 -8.11
C LEU A 16 13.69 -15.76 -6.82
N GLU A 17 14.80 -15.04 -6.60
CA GLU A 17 15.51 -15.11 -5.32
C GLU A 17 14.66 -14.53 -4.17
N ILE A 18 13.87 -13.50 -4.44
CA ILE A 18 12.90 -12.95 -3.48
C ILE A 18 11.82 -14.02 -3.20
N GLU A 19 11.22 -14.60 -4.25
CA GLU A 19 10.19 -15.63 -4.12
C GLU A 19 10.62 -16.81 -3.24
N LYS A 20 11.85 -17.30 -3.40
CA LYS A 20 12.43 -18.39 -2.58
C LYS A 20 12.52 -18.05 -1.10
N SER A 21 12.55 -16.76 -0.74
CA SER A 21 12.64 -16.29 0.64
C SER A 21 11.28 -16.07 1.29
N ILE A 22 10.19 -16.16 0.53
CA ILE A 22 8.81 -15.95 0.98
C ILE A 22 8.21 -17.30 1.45
N PRO A 23 7.55 -17.37 2.62
CA PRO A 23 6.85 -18.56 3.06
C PRO A 23 5.84 -19.08 2.01
N PRO A 24 5.63 -20.40 1.87
CA PRO A 24 4.67 -20.92 0.89
C PRO A 24 3.23 -20.49 1.20
N ASN A 25 2.40 -20.40 0.16
CA ASN A 25 0.95 -20.18 0.26
C ASN A 25 0.50 -18.88 0.94
N VAL A 26 1.36 -17.87 1.02
CA VAL A 26 0.96 -16.54 1.50
C VAL A 26 0.86 -15.56 0.34
N PRO A 27 -0.05 -14.57 0.39
CA PRO A 27 -0.15 -13.55 -0.66
C PRO A 27 1.03 -12.58 -0.61
N VAL A 28 1.27 -11.90 -1.73
CA VAL A 28 2.24 -10.79 -1.80
C VAL A 28 1.53 -9.48 -2.10
N MET A 29 1.91 -8.40 -1.43
CA MET A 29 1.43 -7.04 -1.73
C MET A 29 2.61 -6.22 -2.25
N ILE A 30 2.53 -5.78 -3.52
CA ILE A 30 3.65 -5.14 -4.21
C ILE A 30 3.39 -3.63 -4.36
N HIS A 31 4.12 -2.84 -3.58
CA HIS A 31 4.29 -1.40 -3.82
C HIS A 31 5.50 -1.20 -4.73
N SER A 32 5.38 -0.39 -5.79
CA SER A 32 6.44 -0.31 -6.77
C SER A 32 6.68 1.09 -7.33
N ASP A 33 7.95 1.41 -7.55
CA ASP A 33 8.40 2.44 -8.48
C ASP A 33 9.20 1.76 -9.60
N ILE A 34 8.50 1.31 -10.62
CA ILE A 34 9.13 0.57 -11.73
C ILE A 34 10.02 1.46 -12.61
N MET A 35 9.94 2.79 -12.48
CA MET A 35 10.93 3.69 -13.11
C MET A 35 12.31 3.50 -12.47
N LYS A 36 12.36 3.26 -11.17
CA LYS A 36 13.64 2.97 -10.46
C LYS A 36 14.11 1.54 -10.69
N ALA A 37 13.20 0.58 -10.76
CA ALA A 37 13.57 -0.82 -11.02
C ALA A 37 14.07 -1.04 -12.46
N GLY A 38 13.61 -0.21 -13.41
CA GLY A 38 13.92 -0.31 -14.83
C GLY A 38 12.82 -1.03 -15.61
N PHE A 39 12.89 -0.95 -16.95
CA PHE A 39 11.88 -1.57 -17.82
C PHE A 39 12.42 -2.85 -18.47
N PRO A 40 11.76 -4.00 -18.27
CA PRO A 40 12.14 -5.26 -18.92
C PRO A 40 11.65 -5.30 -20.39
N CYS A 41 11.62 -4.16 -21.08
CA CYS A 41 11.23 -4.01 -22.48
C CYS A 41 12.06 -2.88 -23.13
N ILE A 42 12.29 -2.99 -24.44
CA ILE A 42 13.10 -2.01 -25.18
C ILE A 42 12.32 -0.73 -25.46
N GLU A 43 11.02 -0.87 -25.72
CA GLU A 43 10.14 0.26 -25.99
C GLU A 43 9.58 0.87 -24.71
N VAL A 44 9.71 2.21 -24.58
CA VAL A 44 9.18 2.96 -23.44
C VAL A 44 7.72 3.34 -23.70
N ASP A 45 6.86 2.33 -23.80
CA ASP A 45 5.40 2.49 -23.78
C ASP A 45 4.83 1.96 -22.47
N ALA A 46 3.89 2.71 -21.89
CA ALA A 46 3.31 2.36 -20.59
C ALA A 46 2.53 1.04 -20.61
N ASN A 47 1.90 0.68 -21.74
CA ASN A 47 1.16 -0.57 -21.86
C ASN A 47 2.12 -1.75 -22.04
N ILE A 48 3.19 -1.58 -22.85
CA ILE A 48 4.22 -2.61 -23.06
C ILE A 48 4.97 -2.87 -21.74
N ALA A 49 5.38 -1.82 -21.04
CA ALA A 49 6.03 -1.96 -19.76
C ALA A 49 5.10 -2.56 -18.68
N GLY A 50 3.83 -2.15 -18.67
CA GLY A 50 2.82 -2.72 -17.77
C GLY A 50 2.62 -4.21 -18.01
N LEU A 51 2.49 -4.64 -19.28
CA LEU A 51 2.37 -6.05 -19.67
C LEU A 51 3.63 -6.85 -19.30
N ALA A 52 4.81 -6.28 -19.48
CA ALA A 52 6.05 -6.94 -19.15
C ALA A 52 6.17 -7.21 -17.64
N TYR A 53 5.80 -6.23 -16.79
CA TYR A 53 5.76 -6.42 -15.34
C TYR A 53 4.65 -7.38 -14.88
N GLU A 54 3.47 -7.30 -15.50
CA GLU A 54 2.38 -8.25 -15.21
C GLU A 54 2.82 -9.69 -15.48
N ASN A 55 3.35 -9.96 -16.66
CA ASN A 55 3.85 -11.29 -17.02
C ASN A 55 4.96 -11.74 -16.06
N LEU A 56 5.87 -10.83 -15.72
CA LEU A 56 6.95 -11.11 -14.79
C LEU A 56 6.44 -11.49 -13.40
N PHE A 57 5.45 -10.76 -12.86
CA PHE A 57 4.86 -11.09 -11.57
C PHE A 57 4.08 -12.40 -11.60
N LEU A 58 3.29 -12.65 -12.66
CA LEU A 58 2.57 -13.92 -12.84
C LEU A 58 3.52 -15.11 -12.99
N ASP A 59 4.65 -14.93 -13.67
CA ASP A 59 5.66 -15.96 -13.85
C ASP A 59 6.47 -16.28 -12.57
N VAL A 60 6.65 -15.27 -11.70
CA VAL A 60 7.44 -15.43 -10.47
C VAL A 60 6.55 -15.86 -9.31
N PHE A 61 5.40 -15.26 -9.13
CA PHE A 61 4.49 -15.49 -8.00
C PHE A 61 3.29 -16.36 -8.40
N THR A 62 3.53 -17.45 -9.13
CA THR A 62 2.50 -18.29 -9.79
C THR A 62 1.43 -18.82 -8.84
N GLU A 63 1.82 -19.23 -7.63
CA GLU A 63 0.95 -19.86 -6.63
C GLU A 63 0.41 -18.89 -5.58
N ARG A 64 0.53 -17.56 -5.84
CA ARG A 64 0.18 -16.53 -4.86
C ARG A 64 -0.84 -15.55 -5.38
N SER A 65 -1.73 -15.09 -4.52
CA SER A 65 -2.49 -13.87 -4.81
C SER A 65 -1.54 -12.67 -4.77
N ILE A 66 -1.55 -11.89 -5.86
CA ILE A 66 -0.68 -10.72 -6.04
C ILE A 66 -1.55 -9.47 -5.87
N VAL A 67 -1.37 -8.76 -4.77
CA VAL A 67 -2.15 -7.59 -4.37
C VAL A 67 -1.43 -6.32 -4.84
N LEU A 68 -2.01 -5.61 -5.81
CA LEU A 68 -1.41 -4.43 -6.44
C LEU A 68 -2.22 -3.17 -6.12
N PRO A 69 -1.65 -2.15 -5.47
CA PRO A 69 -2.35 -0.91 -5.16
C PRO A 69 -2.83 -0.18 -6.42
N THR A 70 -4.11 0.21 -6.43
CA THR A 70 -4.72 0.98 -7.53
C THR A 70 -5.50 2.19 -7.00
N PHE A 71 -5.02 2.79 -5.92
CA PHE A 71 -5.68 3.84 -5.15
C PHE A 71 -6.23 4.97 -6.00
N ASN A 72 -7.40 5.48 -5.61
CA ASN A 72 -8.06 6.62 -6.23
C ASN A 72 -8.46 7.64 -5.15
N TYR A 73 -7.72 8.73 -5.07
CA TYR A 73 -7.94 9.78 -4.08
C TYR A 73 -9.02 10.80 -4.48
N ASP A 74 -9.45 10.81 -5.77
CA ASP A 74 -10.50 11.72 -6.25
C ASP A 74 -11.82 11.49 -5.53
N TYR A 75 -12.08 10.27 -5.05
CA TYR A 75 -13.23 9.97 -4.21
C TYR A 75 -13.35 10.86 -2.98
N CYS A 76 -12.24 11.28 -2.39
CA CYS A 76 -12.26 12.16 -1.22
C CYS A 76 -12.99 13.48 -1.48
N GLN A 77 -13.04 13.94 -2.74
CA GLN A 77 -13.74 15.16 -3.17
C GLN A 77 -15.04 14.83 -3.90
N SER A 78 -15.00 13.96 -4.90
CA SER A 78 -16.14 13.62 -5.78
C SER A 78 -17.24 12.86 -5.06
N ARG A 79 -16.91 12.06 -4.03
CA ARG A 79 -17.81 11.13 -3.37
C ARG A 79 -18.39 10.07 -4.31
N VAL A 80 -17.77 9.87 -5.46
CA VAL A 80 -18.15 8.86 -6.44
C VAL A 80 -16.92 8.05 -6.80
N PHE A 81 -17.03 6.73 -6.75
CA PHE A 81 -16.00 5.78 -7.17
C PHE A 81 -16.56 4.82 -8.22
N ASN A 82 -16.11 4.98 -9.47
CA ASN A 82 -16.43 4.05 -10.52
C ASN A 82 -15.33 2.97 -10.61
N VAL A 83 -15.66 1.75 -10.19
CA VAL A 83 -14.70 0.64 -10.09
C VAL A 83 -13.94 0.40 -11.38
N LYS A 84 -14.61 0.54 -12.54
CA LYS A 84 -14.03 0.26 -13.86
C LYS A 84 -13.36 1.47 -14.52
N LYS A 85 -13.88 2.68 -14.28
CA LYS A 85 -13.47 3.87 -15.03
C LYS A 85 -12.44 4.73 -14.32
N ASP A 86 -12.47 4.75 -12.98
CA ASP A 86 -11.57 5.61 -12.20
C ASP A 86 -10.17 5.00 -12.15
N LEU A 87 -9.24 5.67 -12.82
CA LEU A 87 -7.87 5.17 -12.93
C LEU A 87 -7.13 5.22 -11.59
N GLY A 88 -6.19 4.30 -11.41
CA GLY A 88 -5.26 4.34 -10.28
C GLY A 88 -4.32 5.55 -10.36
N GLN A 89 -4.03 6.13 -9.20
CA GLN A 89 -3.23 7.36 -9.07
C GLN A 89 -1.82 7.12 -8.48
N VAL A 90 -1.50 5.87 -8.15
CA VAL A 90 -0.21 5.49 -7.53
C VAL A 90 0.74 4.85 -8.55
N GLY A 91 1.17 5.66 -9.50
CA GLY A 91 2.09 5.26 -10.56
C GLY A 91 1.41 4.70 -11.81
N PHE A 92 2.21 4.44 -12.86
CA PHE A 92 1.66 4.01 -14.13
C PHE A 92 1.20 2.54 -14.13
N LEU A 93 1.86 1.67 -13.33
CA LEU A 93 1.45 0.27 -13.19
C LEU A 93 0.02 0.17 -12.64
N SER A 94 -0.34 1.02 -11.68
CA SER A 94 -1.70 1.06 -11.14
C SER A 94 -2.74 1.43 -12.20
N ARG A 95 -2.42 2.37 -13.09
CA ARG A 95 -3.28 2.75 -14.23
C ARG A 95 -3.42 1.64 -15.24
N TYR A 96 -2.32 0.97 -15.56
CA TYR A 96 -2.31 -0.18 -16.45
C TYR A 96 -3.19 -1.31 -15.88
N MET A 97 -3.01 -1.66 -14.61
CA MET A 97 -3.77 -2.73 -13.95
C MET A 97 -5.28 -2.45 -13.95
N VAL A 98 -5.70 -1.22 -13.66
CA VAL A 98 -7.13 -0.86 -13.72
C VAL A 98 -7.68 -0.96 -15.14
N LYS A 99 -6.96 -0.48 -16.15
CA LYS A 99 -7.41 -0.55 -17.54
C LYS A 99 -7.59 -1.99 -18.05
N LYS A 100 -6.74 -2.89 -17.59
CA LYS A 100 -6.71 -4.27 -18.08
C LYS A 100 -7.52 -5.23 -17.20
N HIS A 101 -7.56 -5.00 -15.89
CA HIS A 101 -8.11 -5.93 -14.90
C HIS A 101 -9.07 -5.26 -13.91
N SER A 102 -9.92 -4.34 -14.40
CA SER A 102 -10.89 -3.66 -13.53
C SER A 102 -11.89 -4.62 -12.87
N GLU A 103 -12.11 -5.80 -13.45
CA GLU A 103 -12.97 -6.87 -12.88
C GLU A 103 -12.34 -7.56 -11.65
N LEU A 104 -11.01 -7.49 -11.52
CA LEU A 104 -10.26 -8.01 -10.37
C LEU A 104 -9.99 -6.93 -9.31
N ARG A 105 -10.58 -5.76 -9.46
CA ARG A 105 -10.39 -4.63 -8.56
C ARG A 105 -11.30 -4.70 -7.35
N SER A 106 -10.75 -4.48 -6.16
CA SER A 106 -11.56 -4.34 -4.94
C SER A 106 -12.43 -3.08 -5.01
N LYS A 107 -13.63 -3.16 -4.45
CA LYS A 107 -14.65 -2.11 -4.57
C LYS A 107 -14.57 -1.06 -3.46
N THR A 108 -13.59 -1.15 -2.56
CA THR A 108 -13.40 -0.16 -1.50
C THR A 108 -12.91 1.16 -2.09
N PRO A 109 -13.57 2.29 -1.82
CA PRO A 109 -13.09 3.60 -2.25
C PRO A 109 -11.70 3.94 -1.69
N VAL A 110 -10.97 4.82 -2.35
CA VAL A 110 -9.62 5.31 -2.00
C VAL A 110 -8.57 4.20 -2.04
N PHE A 111 -8.59 3.27 -1.11
CA PHE A 111 -7.59 2.21 -0.95
C PHE A 111 -8.06 0.90 -1.60
N ASN A 112 -8.11 0.90 -2.92
CA ASN A 112 -8.49 -0.26 -3.73
C ASN A 112 -7.27 -0.93 -4.36
N PHE A 113 -7.44 -2.19 -4.74
CA PHE A 113 -6.37 -3.05 -5.26
C PHE A 113 -6.88 -3.85 -6.44
N VAL A 114 -6.04 -4.10 -7.44
CA VAL A 114 -6.21 -5.21 -8.37
C VAL A 114 -5.50 -6.42 -7.79
N ILE A 115 -6.17 -7.56 -7.75
CA ILE A 115 -5.62 -8.80 -7.18
C ILE A 115 -5.53 -9.86 -8.28
N LEU A 116 -4.32 -10.06 -8.78
CA LEU A 116 -4.04 -11.11 -9.75
C LEU A 116 -3.94 -12.46 -9.02
N ASN A 117 -4.26 -13.56 -9.71
CA ASN A 117 -4.31 -14.91 -9.10
C ASN A 117 -5.09 -14.92 -7.78
N ASN A 118 -6.27 -14.26 -7.76
CA ASN A 118 -7.05 -14.15 -6.52
C ASN A 118 -7.59 -15.53 -6.11
N HIS A 119 -7.03 -16.10 -5.07
CA HIS A 119 -7.48 -17.39 -4.53
C HIS A 119 -8.64 -17.23 -3.54
N ASP A 120 -8.62 -16.20 -2.68
CA ASP A 120 -9.57 -16.12 -1.56
C ASP A 120 -9.74 -14.71 -0.96
N PHE A 121 -9.37 -13.65 -1.68
CA PHE A 121 -9.70 -12.27 -1.28
C PHE A 121 -11.13 -11.92 -1.68
N ILE A 122 -11.86 -11.34 -0.75
CA ILE A 122 -13.19 -10.78 -0.97
C ILE A 122 -13.03 -9.34 -1.45
N LEU A 123 -13.54 -9.04 -2.63
CA LEU A 123 -13.39 -7.73 -3.27
C LEU A 123 -14.51 -6.75 -2.94
N GLU A 124 -15.52 -7.15 -2.18
CA GLU A 124 -16.64 -6.31 -1.79
C GLU A 124 -16.18 -5.10 -0.95
N PRO A 125 -16.94 -3.98 -0.96
CA PRO A 125 -16.53 -2.79 -0.25
C PRO A 125 -16.54 -3.00 1.26
N SER A 126 -15.46 -2.59 1.93
CA SER A 126 -15.43 -2.41 3.37
C SER A 126 -15.94 -1.01 3.74
N GLN A 127 -16.57 -0.88 4.91
CA GLN A 127 -17.00 0.44 5.42
C GLN A 127 -15.84 1.27 5.96
N ASP A 128 -14.73 0.62 6.29
CA ASP A 128 -13.51 1.27 6.77
C ASP A 128 -12.31 0.80 5.96
N ALA A 129 -11.43 1.73 5.61
CA ALA A 129 -10.26 1.45 4.78
C ALA A 129 -9.32 0.38 5.37
N PHE A 130 -9.24 0.34 6.70
CA PHE A 130 -8.34 -0.52 7.46
C PHE A 130 -9.09 -1.40 8.49
N GLY A 131 -10.41 -1.40 8.44
CA GLY A 131 -11.28 -2.17 9.33
C GLY A 131 -11.62 -3.55 8.80
N LYS A 132 -12.64 -4.13 9.41
CA LYS A 132 -13.14 -5.48 9.08
C LYS A 132 -13.56 -5.60 7.61
N GLY A 133 -13.11 -6.65 6.96
CA GLY A 133 -13.36 -6.94 5.54
C GLY A 133 -12.48 -6.16 4.57
N SER A 134 -11.62 -5.24 5.04
CA SER A 134 -10.69 -4.53 4.16
C SER A 134 -9.66 -5.49 3.57
N ILE A 135 -9.10 -5.13 2.42
CA ILE A 135 -8.01 -5.91 1.80
C ILE A 135 -6.80 -5.99 2.75
N TYR A 136 -6.56 -4.93 3.54
CA TYR A 136 -5.48 -4.96 4.53
C TYR A 136 -5.73 -5.99 5.63
N GLU A 137 -6.93 -6.02 6.24
CA GLU A 137 -7.27 -7.04 7.25
C GLU A 137 -7.10 -8.45 6.69
N GLN A 138 -7.63 -8.69 5.48
CA GLN A 138 -7.51 -9.97 4.81
C GLN A 138 -6.05 -10.35 4.55
N PHE A 139 -5.22 -9.38 4.10
CA PHE A 139 -3.81 -9.59 3.82
C PHE A 139 -3.00 -9.91 5.08
N PHE A 140 -3.21 -9.15 6.16
CA PHE A 140 -2.53 -9.37 7.42
C PHE A 140 -2.96 -10.69 8.08
N SER A 141 -4.24 -11.05 8.03
CA SER A 141 -4.74 -12.32 8.55
C SER A 141 -4.14 -13.54 7.85
N LYS A 142 -3.75 -13.40 6.58
CA LYS A 142 -3.07 -14.42 5.77
C LYS A 142 -1.55 -14.38 5.92
N LYS A 143 -0.99 -13.55 6.80
CA LYS A 143 0.45 -13.34 6.99
C LYS A 143 1.19 -13.05 5.68
N GLY A 144 0.59 -12.22 4.83
CA GLY A 144 1.13 -11.87 3.53
C GLY A 144 2.51 -11.22 3.61
N VAL A 145 3.24 -11.20 2.50
CA VAL A 145 4.55 -10.54 2.42
C VAL A 145 4.43 -9.23 1.67
N ILE A 146 4.82 -8.14 2.32
CA ILE A 146 4.95 -6.81 1.76
C ILE A 146 6.21 -6.78 0.91
N ILE A 147 6.10 -6.35 -0.35
CA ILE A 147 7.20 -6.18 -1.30
C ILE A 147 7.26 -4.70 -1.70
N LEU A 148 8.40 -4.06 -1.45
CA LEU A 148 8.67 -2.66 -1.77
C LEU A 148 9.70 -2.62 -2.91
N LEU A 149 9.23 -2.67 -4.15
CA LEU A 149 10.08 -2.67 -5.35
C LEU A 149 10.46 -1.23 -5.74
N GLY A 150 11.68 -0.81 -5.45
CA GLY A 150 12.18 0.53 -5.75
C GLY A 150 11.55 1.66 -4.94
N VAL A 151 10.85 1.32 -3.86
CA VAL A 151 10.26 2.27 -2.89
C VAL A 151 10.69 1.88 -1.48
N GLY A 152 10.57 2.82 -0.54
CA GLY A 152 10.85 2.57 0.87
C GLY A 152 9.58 2.55 1.72
N ILE A 153 9.79 2.51 3.04
CA ILE A 153 8.70 2.43 4.03
C ILE A 153 7.70 3.59 3.93
N LEU A 154 8.14 4.77 3.48
CA LEU A 154 7.27 5.96 3.37
C LEU A 154 6.19 5.80 2.28
N GLN A 155 6.35 4.88 1.35
CA GLN A 155 5.37 4.51 0.33
C GLN A 155 4.59 3.24 0.69
N CYS A 156 4.87 2.66 1.87
CA CYS A 156 4.26 1.43 2.36
C CYS A 156 2.93 1.73 3.07
N THR A 157 1.80 1.64 2.37
CA THR A 157 0.49 1.89 3.00
C THR A 157 0.06 0.86 4.07
N PRO A 158 0.57 -0.39 4.14
CA PRO A 158 0.46 -1.25 5.31
C PRO A 158 0.83 -0.58 6.65
N LEU A 159 1.72 0.42 6.64
CA LEU A 159 2.01 1.26 7.79
C LEU A 159 0.74 1.90 8.37
N MET A 160 -0.13 2.43 7.50
CA MET A 160 -1.40 3.06 7.93
C MET A 160 -2.38 2.05 8.54
N TYR A 161 -2.32 0.78 8.12
CA TYR A 161 -3.11 -0.29 8.76
C TYR A 161 -2.68 -0.49 10.21
N VAL A 162 -1.37 -0.60 10.47
CA VAL A 162 -0.85 -0.77 11.84
C VAL A 162 -1.17 0.46 12.70
N GLU A 163 -1.02 1.67 12.17
CA GLU A 163 -1.43 2.91 12.86
C GLU A 163 -2.92 2.91 13.23
N ALA A 164 -3.78 2.47 12.31
CA ALA A 164 -5.22 2.39 12.55
C ALA A 164 -5.55 1.37 13.64
N GLN A 165 -4.95 0.18 13.61
CA GLN A 165 -5.15 -0.86 14.62
C GLN A 165 -4.58 -0.45 15.99
N SER A 166 -3.47 0.30 16.01
CA SER A 166 -2.86 0.85 17.23
C SER A 166 -3.54 2.12 17.75
N ASN A 167 -4.58 2.61 17.04
CA ASN A 167 -5.34 3.80 17.42
C ASN A 167 -4.45 5.02 17.76
N VAL A 168 -3.47 5.30 16.89
CA VAL A 168 -2.51 6.39 17.10
C VAL A 168 -3.19 7.74 17.36
N LEU A 169 -2.51 8.60 18.14
CA LEU A 169 -3.09 9.88 18.59
C LEU A 169 -3.09 10.97 17.51
N TYR A 170 -2.19 10.88 16.54
CA TYR A 170 -1.96 11.89 15.49
C TYR A 170 -2.78 11.67 14.21
N ARG A 171 -3.75 10.77 14.24
CA ARG A 171 -4.75 10.59 13.19
C ARG A 171 -6.14 10.55 13.79
N TYR A 172 -7.14 10.88 12.99
CA TYR A 172 -8.55 10.75 13.38
C TYR A 172 -9.35 10.12 12.25
N SER A 173 -10.40 9.39 12.60
CA SER A 173 -11.31 8.80 11.60
C SER A 173 -12.21 9.87 11.00
N LYS A 174 -12.30 9.91 9.66
CA LYS A 174 -13.19 10.78 8.91
C LYS A 174 -14.08 9.94 8.00
N LYS A 175 -15.38 10.29 7.98
CA LYS A 175 -16.37 9.69 7.10
C LYS A 175 -16.39 10.37 5.74
N PHE A 176 -16.52 9.56 4.72
CA PHE A 176 -16.62 9.96 3.32
C PHE A 176 -17.83 9.24 2.70
N PRO A 177 -19.08 9.65 3.06
CA PRO A 177 -20.27 9.05 2.46
C PRO A 177 -20.30 9.34 0.96
N GLY A 178 -20.70 8.37 0.15
CA GLY A 178 -20.71 8.51 -1.29
C GLY A 178 -21.25 7.28 -2.01
N MET A 179 -20.98 7.22 -3.31
CA MET A 179 -21.49 6.18 -4.22
C MET A 179 -20.36 5.37 -4.82
N ILE A 180 -20.55 4.06 -4.88
CA ILE A 180 -19.75 3.16 -5.71
C ILE A 180 -20.57 2.84 -6.96
N ILE A 181 -19.97 2.99 -8.13
CA ILE A 181 -20.57 2.61 -9.41
C ILE A 181 -19.91 1.33 -9.92
N GLU A 182 -20.69 0.26 -10.03
CA GLU A 182 -20.25 -1.02 -10.57
C GLU A 182 -21.29 -1.55 -11.57
N ASN A 183 -20.89 -1.80 -12.81
CA ASN A 183 -21.78 -2.32 -13.87
C ASN A 183 -23.10 -1.54 -13.97
N ASP A 184 -23.00 -0.20 -13.97
CA ASP A 184 -24.13 0.76 -14.01
C ASP A 184 -25.09 0.67 -12.79
N LYS A 185 -24.70 -0.03 -11.75
CA LYS A 185 -25.40 -0.01 -10.46
C LYS A 185 -24.71 0.96 -9.51
N GLU A 186 -25.52 1.72 -8.79
CA GLU A 186 -25.08 2.65 -7.76
C GLU A 186 -25.30 2.02 -6.38
N ILE A 187 -24.24 1.98 -5.57
CA ILE A 187 -24.25 1.43 -4.23
C ILE A 187 -23.83 2.55 -3.28
N TYR A 188 -24.71 3.00 -2.41
CA TYR A 188 -24.36 3.97 -1.38
C TYR A 188 -23.49 3.31 -0.30
N VAL A 189 -22.43 4.00 0.13
CA VAL A 189 -21.54 3.55 1.19
C VAL A 189 -21.23 4.67 2.17
N GLU A 190 -21.16 4.33 3.45
CA GLU A 190 -20.56 5.17 4.49
C GLU A 190 -19.11 4.74 4.71
N PHE A 191 -18.25 5.16 3.80
CA PHE A 191 -16.83 4.84 3.88
C PHE A 191 -16.13 5.73 4.90
N SER A 192 -15.23 5.15 5.70
CA SER A 192 -14.37 5.88 6.62
C SER A 192 -12.90 5.50 6.46
N MET A 193 -12.03 6.41 6.84
CA MET A 193 -10.60 6.12 6.93
C MET A 193 -9.91 7.06 7.94
N PRO A 194 -8.81 6.64 8.56
CA PRO A 194 -7.97 7.53 9.35
C PRO A 194 -7.27 8.53 8.44
N VAL A 195 -7.41 9.79 8.75
CA VAL A 195 -6.76 10.90 8.04
C VAL A 195 -5.75 11.60 8.93
N ARG A 196 -4.75 12.24 8.31
CA ARG A 196 -3.86 13.14 9.02
C ARG A 196 -4.53 14.52 9.18
N PRO A 197 -4.29 15.24 10.28
CA PRO A 197 -4.71 16.62 10.39
C PRO A 197 -3.96 17.48 9.37
N LEU A 198 -4.65 18.48 8.82
CA LEU A 198 -4.04 19.46 7.91
C LEU A 198 -3.70 20.76 8.64
N ASN A 199 -4.33 20.99 9.80
CA ASN A 199 -4.09 22.17 10.62
C ASN A 199 -4.19 21.79 12.12
N PRO A 200 -3.08 21.73 12.86
CA PRO A 200 -1.72 21.78 12.32
C PRO A 200 -1.34 20.51 11.54
N ASP A 201 -0.56 20.64 10.47
CA ASP A 201 0.02 19.48 9.78
C ASP A 201 1.23 19.00 10.58
N VAL A 202 1.05 17.91 11.30
CA VAL A 202 2.07 17.35 12.21
C VAL A 202 2.44 15.90 11.84
N VAL A 203 1.96 15.39 10.70
CA VAL A 203 2.25 14.03 10.27
C VAL A 203 3.32 14.05 9.17
N GLU A 204 4.56 14.14 9.61
CA GLU A 204 5.74 13.98 8.79
C GLU A 204 6.53 12.76 9.28
N TYR A 205 6.65 11.74 8.41
CA TYR A 205 7.34 10.50 8.76
C TYR A 205 8.85 10.62 8.60
N SER A 206 9.57 9.98 9.52
CA SER A 206 11.01 9.70 9.41
C SER A 206 11.24 8.30 8.84
N ASN A 207 12.49 8.00 8.47
CA ASN A 207 12.89 6.66 8.04
C ASN A 207 13.24 5.73 9.21
N ILE A 208 12.99 6.13 10.46
CA ILE A 208 13.43 5.37 11.65
C ILE A 208 12.85 3.95 11.65
N LEU A 209 11.59 3.80 11.24
CA LEU A 209 10.93 2.49 11.19
C LEU A 209 11.64 1.54 10.20
N GLU A 210 12.03 2.02 8.99
CA GLU A 210 12.76 1.19 8.03
C GLU A 210 14.14 0.78 8.59
N ILE A 211 14.85 1.73 9.19
CA ILE A 211 16.17 1.48 9.80
C ILE A 211 16.05 0.43 10.89
N ASP A 212 15.10 0.56 11.80
CA ASP A 212 14.95 -0.35 12.93
C ASP A 212 14.48 -1.75 12.47
N LEU A 213 13.58 -1.84 11.49
CA LEU A 213 13.15 -3.11 10.90
C LEU A 213 14.29 -3.85 10.19
N LEU A 214 15.17 -3.12 9.50
CA LEU A 214 16.38 -3.68 8.89
C LEU A 214 17.37 -4.16 9.94
N ASN A 215 17.62 -3.36 11.00
CA ASN A 215 18.51 -3.73 12.11
C ASN A 215 17.99 -4.96 12.87
N ALA A 216 16.68 -5.12 12.97
CA ALA A 216 16.03 -6.27 13.59
C ALA A 216 15.98 -7.50 12.67
N ASN A 217 16.45 -7.42 11.42
CA ASN A 217 16.34 -8.44 10.36
C ASN A 217 14.90 -8.85 10.02
N ILE A 218 13.91 -8.03 10.32
CA ILE A 218 12.51 -8.19 9.94
C ILE A 218 12.33 -7.78 8.48
N MET A 219 12.95 -6.68 8.05
CA MET A 219 13.08 -6.32 6.64
C MET A 219 14.35 -6.87 6.03
N LYS A 220 14.26 -7.31 4.76
CA LYS A 220 15.41 -7.81 3.99
C LYS A 220 15.47 -7.07 2.65
N LYS A 221 16.68 -6.76 2.21
CA LYS A 221 16.96 -6.10 0.92
C LYS A 221 17.52 -7.07 -0.11
N PHE A 222 17.05 -6.94 -1.34
CA PHE A 222 17.49 -7.73 -2.48
C PHE A 222 17.81 -6.78 -3.65
N PRO A 223 18.94 -6.94 -4.34
CA PRO A 223 19.19 -6.22 -5.59
C PRO A 223 18.10 -6.55 -6.62
N THR A 224 17.57 -5.55 -7.30
CA THR A 224 16.52 -5.76 -8.30
C THR A 224 16.57 -4.68 -9.37
N GLY A 225 16.98 -5.04 -10.58
CA GLY A 225 17.17 -4.10 -11.67
C GLY A 225 18.19 -3.01 -11.33
N PHE A 226 17.75 -1.74 -11.35
CA PHE A 226 18.61 -0.59 -11.00
C PHE A 226 18.43 -0.12 -9.56
N THR A 227 17.72 -0.88 -8.72
CA THR A 227 17.36 -0.51 -7.35
C THR A 227 17.46 -1.70 -6.41
N GLU A 228 16.87 -1.55 -5.24
CA GLU A 228 16.65 -2.63 -4.27
C GLU A 228 15.16 -2.89 -4.10
N THR A 229 14.82 -4.13 -3.82
CA THR A 229 13.52 -4.54 -3.31
C THR A 229 13.64 -4.87 -1.84
N ILE A 230 12.75 -4.32 -1.03
CA ILE A 230 12.63 -4.63 0.39
C ILE A 230 11.44 -5.56 0.58
N ILE A 231 11.60 -6.60 1.38
CA ILE A 231 10.49 -7.48 1.77
C ILE A 231 10.33 -7.55 3.28
N CYS A 232 9.09 -7.76 3.72
CA CYS A 232 8.74 -7.91 5.12
C CYS A 232 7.50 -8.78 5.28
N GLN A 233 7.49 -9.75 6.20
CA GLN A 233 6.25 -10.45 6.57
C GLN A 233 5.31 -9.50 7.33
N SER A 234 4.03 -9.54 7.00
CA SER A 234 3.05 -8.59 7.55
C SER A 234 2.83 -8.74 9.05
N ASP A 235 2.85 -9.96 9.58
CA ASP A 235 2.70 -10.23 11.01
C ASP A 235 3.91 -9.74 11.80
N GLU A 236 5.15 -10.02 11.35
CA GLU A 236 6.37 -9.50 11.99
C GLU A 236 6.42 -7.97 11.94
N PHE A 237 6.03 -7.38 10.80
CA PHE A 237 5.90 -5.93 10.65
C PHE A 237 4.88 -5.35 11.63
N PHE A 238 3.70 -5.98 11.73
CA PHE A 238 2.63 -5.54 12.63
C PHE A 238 3.08 -5.57 14.09
N ASP A 239 3.64 -6.68 14.52
CA ASP A 239 4.06 -6.87 15.93
C ASP A 239 5.15 -5.87 16.32
N PHE A 240 6.17 -5.74 15.48
CA PHE A 240 7.28 -4.80 15.74
C PHE A 240 6.79 -3.34 15.80
N PHE A 241 6.02 -2.91 14.78
CA PHE A 241 5.59 -1.53 14.72
C PHE A 241 4.56 -1.19 15.80
N SER A 242 3.64 -2.10 16.12
CA SER A 242 2.69 -1.92 17.22
C SER A 242 3.38 -1.82 18.58
N GLN A 243 4.43 -2.63 18.79
CA GLN A 243 5.26 -2.51 19.99
C GLN A 243 5.93 -1.12 20.08
N LYS A 244 6.54 -0.65 18.99
CA LYS A 244 7.17 0.67 18.94
C LYS A 244 6.18 1.80 19.21
N LEU A 245 4.95 1.71 18.66
CA LEU A 245 3.88 2.68 18.93
C LEU A 245 3.38 2.62 20.38
N THR A 246 3.49 1.47 21.05
CA THR A 246 3.17 1.34 22.48
C THR A 246 4.24 2.01 23.35
N GLU A 247 5.52 1.88 22.98
CA GLU A 247 6.65 2.50 23.65
C GLU A 247 6.67 4.03 23.46
N ASP A 248 6.38 4.48 22.22
CA ASP A 248 6.29 5.89 21.83
C ASP A 248 5.14 6.09 20.84
N PRO A 249 4.01 6.69 21.27
CA PRO A 249 2.84 6.89 20.40
C PRO A 249 3.10 7.73 19.14
N PHE A 250 4.24 8.43 19.06
CA PHE A 250 4.65 9.26 17.93
C PHE A 250 5.88 8.72 17.19
N TYR A 251 6.27 7.48 17.46
CA TYR A 251 7.51 6.83 17.02
C TYR A 251 7.88 7.08 15.54
N PRO A 252 6.98 6.93 14.54
CA PRO A 252 7.39 7.04 13.14
C PRO A 252 7.57 8.49 12.65
N LEU A 253 7.25 9.48 13.47
CA LEU A 253 7.30 10.88 13.07
C LEU A 253 8.72 11.45 13.19
N THR A 254 9.01 12.49 12.39
CA THR A 254 10.21 13.31 12.59
C THR A 254 10.19 13.99 13.96
N ASP A 255 11.36 14.37 14.50
CA ASP A 255 11.45 15.01 15.83
C ASP A 255 10.56 16.27 15.94
N ASN A 256 10.53 17.09 14.89
CA ASN A 256 9.70 18.30 14.86
C ASN A 256 8.20 17.95 14.86
N ALA A 257 7.79 16.99 14.04
CA ALA A 257 6.41 16.53 13.98
C ALA A 257 5.99 15.88 15.30
N LYS A 258 6.86 15.05 15.89
CA LYS A 258 6.66 14.43 17.19
C LYS A 258 6.46 15.46 18.30
N ALA A 259 7.32 16.48 18.39
CA ALA A 259 7.20 17.55 19.37
C ALA A 259 5.87 18.32 19.22
N ALA A 260 5.51 18.68 17.99
CA ALA A 260 4.25 19.40 17.69
C ALA A 260 3.01 18.54 17.99
N ALA A 261 3.01 17.27 17.59
CA ALA A 261 1.90 16.36 17.86
C ALA A 261 1.73 16.10 19.37
N ASN A 262 2.83 15.89 20.09
CA ASN A 262 2.80 15.71 21.53
C ASN A 262 2.26 16.94 22.26
N GLN A 263 2.72 18.16 21.91
CA GLN A 263 2.20 19.41 22.45
C GLN A 263 0.70 19.57 22.22
N PHE A 264 0.23 19.24 20.99
CA PHE A 264 -1.21 19.27 20.69
C PHE A 264 -1.99 18.27 21.55
N CYS A 265 -1.51 17.03 21.66
CA CYS A 265 -2.17 15.98 22.43
C CYS A 265 -2.16 16.25 23.95
N GLN A 266 -1.10 16.85 24.49
CA GLN A 266 -1.08 17.28 25.90
C GLN A 266 -2.18 18.29 26.22
N LYS A 267 -2.51 19.17 25.27
CA LYS A 267 -3.56 20.18 25.42
C LYS A 267 -4.96 19.62 25.17
N ASN A 268 -5.13 18.73 24.17
CA ASN A 268 -6.43 18.36 23.63
C ASN A 268 -6.74 16.86 23.74
N GLY A 269 -5.83 16.04 24.26
CA GLY A 269 -5.93 14.59 24.36
C GLY A 269 -5.52 13.86 23.08
N ARG A 270 -6.19 14.10 21.97
CA ARG A 270 -5.90 13.52 20.64
C ARG A 270 -6.39 14.42 19.53
N PHE A 271 -5.97 14.14 18.31
CA PHE A 271 -6.56 14.79 17.13
C PHE A 271 -7.98 14.25 16.87
N SER A 272 -8.87 15.13 16.49
CA SER A 272 -10.27 14.80 16.15
C SER A 272 -10.77 15.69 15.02
N LEU A 273 -11.88 15.30 14.38
CA LEU A 273 -12.52 16.08 13.33
C LEU A 273 -12.86 17.49 13.81
N GLU A 274 -13.42 17.62 15.00
CA GLU A 274 -13.87 18.91 15.59
C GLU A 274 -12.71 19.90 15.84
N LEU A 275 -11.49 19.38 16.06
CA LEU A 275 -10.31 20.18 16.37
C LEU A 275 -9.45 20.48 15.14
N CYS A 276 -9.64 19.77 14.02
CA CYS A 276 -8.76 19.81 12.85
C CYS A 276 -9.45 20.30 11.57
N GLU A 277 -10.75 20.45 11.58
CA GLU A 277 -11.61 20.95 10.50
C GLU A 277 -12.60 22.03 11.01
#